data_aae6b00ab3f99c6236d3e4b32f1d34d3
#
_entry.id   aae6b00ab3f99c6236d3e4b32f1d34d3
#
_cell.length_a   1.000
_cell.length_b   1.000
_cell.length_c   1.000
_cell.angle_alpha   90.00
_cell.angle_beta   90.00
_cell.angle_gamma   90.00
#
_symmetry.space_group_name_H-M   'P 1'
#
loop_
_entity.id
_entity.type
_entity.pdbx_description
1 polymer ?
#
loop_
_entity_poly.entity_id
_entity_poly.type
_entity_poly.pdbx_seq_one_letter_code
_entity_poly.pdbx_strand_id
1 'polypeptide(L)'
;MNTYEFRPWREGDDLELLQVWGDPRSEQEAQQRASFGEASDAPFSRTLVVTDSGLPIAAGVVTASLLHPQRLWAYLEVAEGHRRAGLGTELLDRLREIAAENGQVPNVRVKLAPFSTGEEFAQAKGMKMIQRSRLIHIDAGAIPPVSLRADENGKPTQAIEDLATGSVELTSKLWEFYRDSHDWDVPAEVGLGTVNRYFL
;
A
#
# COMPACT_ATOMS: atom_id res chain seq x y z
N MET A 1 -26.20 14.18 -19.78
CA MET A 1 -25.12 13.18 -19.74
C MET A 1 -23.99 13.84 -18.99
N ASN A 2 -23.62 13.31 -17.82
CA ASN A 2 -22.42 13.79 -17.14
C ASN A 2 -21.21 13.42 -17.99
N THR A 3 -20.44 14.41 -18.40
CA THR A 3 -19.24 14.18 -19.20
C THR A 3 -18.07 14.22 -18.26
N TYR A 4 -17.69 13.03 -17.76
CA TYR A 4 -16.49 12.89 -16.93
C TYR A 4 -15.24 13.00 -17.81
N GLU A 5 -14.30 13.81 -17.35
CA GLU A 5 -12.99 13.95 -17.98
C GLU A 5 -11.93 13.28 -17.11
N PHE A 6 -11.07 12.47 -17.72
CA PHE A 6 -9.93 11.84 -17.08
C PHE A 6 -8.66 12.55 -17.52
N ARG A 7 -7.88 13.02 -16.57
CA ARG A 7 -6.64 13.75 -16.85
C ARG A 7 -5.52 13.38 -15.89
N PRO A 8 -4.26 13.62 -16.26
CA PRO A 8 -3.14 13.52 -15.32
C PRO A 8 -3.32 14.49 -14.13
N TRP A 9 -2.60 14.15 -13.04
CA TRP A 9 -2.48 15.02 -11.87
C TRP A 9 -1.90 16.39 -12.23
N ARG A 10 -2.34 17.41 -11.52
CA ARG A 10 -1.83 18.78 -11.60
C ARG A 10 -1.58 19.33 -10.20
N GLU A 11 -0.67 20.27 -10.08
CA GLU A 11 -0.46 21.02 -8.84
C GLU A 11 -1.78 21.65 -8.36
N GLY A 12 -2.09 21.47 -7.07
CA GLY A 12 -3.32 21.95 -6.44
C GLY A 12 -4.47 20.95 -6.42
N ASP A 13 -4.40 19.83 -7.15
CA ASP A 13 -5.44 18.80 -7.14
C ASP A 13 -5.67 18.22 -5.73
N ASP A 14 -4.64 18.14 -4.90
CA ASP A 14 -4.73 17.70 -3.51
C ASP A 14 -5.67 18.58 -2.68
N LEU A 15 -5.59 19.89 -2.84
CA LEU A 15 -6.44 20.85 -2.14
C LEU A 15 -7.88 20.80 -2.65
N GLU A 16 -8.08 20.70 -3.96
CA GLU A 16 -9.42 20.61 -4.56
C GLU A 16 -10.11 19.28 -4.16
N LEU A 17 -9.39 18.15 -4.21
CA LEU A 17 -9.90 16.85 -3.80
C LEU A 17 -10.19 16.81 -2.30
N LEU A 18 -9.37 17.47 -1.47
CA LEU A 18 -9.63 17.58 -0.03
C LEU A 18 -10.96 18.25 0.27
N GLN A 19 -11.33 19.29 -0.50
CA GLN A 19 -12.63 19.98 -0.35
C GLN A 19 -13.80 19.06 -0.68
N VAL A 20 -13.62 18.11 -1.59
CA VAL A 20 -14.67 17.18 -2.03
C VAL A 20 -14.74 15.94 -1.14
N TRP A 21 -13.61 15.42 -0.70
CA TRP A 21 -13.54 14.18 0.11
C TRP A 21 -13.60 14.44 1.62
N GLY A 22 -13.23 15.65 2.06
CA GLY A 22 -13.02 15.99 3.46
C GLY A 22 -11.72 15.42 4.01
N ASP A 23 -11.48 15.59 5.30
CA ASP A 23 -10.28 15.09 5.98
C ASP A 23 -10.19 13.57 5.96
N PRO A 24 -8.96 13.01 5.91
CA PRO A 24 -8.75 11.57 6.02
C PRO A 24 -9.32 11.03 7.34
N ARG A 25 -10.04 9.93 7.29
CA ARG A 25 -10.70 9.30 8.45
C ARG A 25 -9.74 8.43 9.27
N SER A 26 -8.56 8.15 8.75
CA SER A 26 -7.53 7.33 9.40
C SER A 26 -6.13 7.68 8.88
N GLU A 27 -5.10 7.31 9.66
CA GLU A 27 -3.72 7.44 9.23
C GLU A 27 -3.43 6.66 7.94
N GLN A 28 -4.03 5.48 7.78
CA GLN A 28 -3.91 4.71 6.55
C GLN A 28 -4.47 5.48 5.34
N GLU A 29 -5.63 6.11 5.48
CA GLU A 29 -6.24 6.91 4.40
C GLU A 29 -5.38 8.13 4.07
N ALA A 30 -4.83 8.82 5.08
CA ALA A 30 -3.90 9.92 4.90
C ALA A 30 -2.64 9.49 4.14
N GLN A 31 -2.02 8.37 4.52
CA GLN A 31 -0.86 7.80 3.82
C GLN A 31 -1.20 7.41 2.38
N GLN A 32 -2.37 6.86 2.13
CA GLN A 32 -2.81 6.50 0.77
C GLN A 32 -3.04 7.75 -0.08
N ARG A 33 -3.68 8.79 0.45
CA ARG A 33 -3.86 10.07 -0.27
C ARG A 33 -2.52 10.77 -0.55
N ALA A 34 -1.53 10.64 0.32
CA ALA A 34 -0.18 11.15 0.11
C ALA A 34 0.57 10.46 -1.07
N SER A 35 0.03 9.37 -1.62
CA SER A 35 0.59 8.73 -2.82
C SER A 35 0.12 9.37 -4.14
N PHE A 36 -0.89 10.22 -4.11
CA PHE A 36 -1.27 11.02 -5.28
C PHE A 36 -0.22 12.08 -5.56
N GLY A 37 0.05 12.32 -6.82
CA GLY A 37 1.04 13.31 -7.21
C GLY A 37 1.37 13.24 -8.70
N GLU A 38 2.37 14.00 -9.08
CA GLU A 38 2.87 14.04 -10.45
C GLU A 38 3.44 12.69 -10.89
N ALA A 39 3.49 12.52 -12.21
CA ALA A 39 4.03 11.31 -12.81
C ALA A 39 5.53 11.16 -12.51
N SER A 40 5.97 9.95 -12.18
CA SER A 40 7.37 9.59 -11.98
C SER A 40 7.70 8.29 -12.70
N ASP A 41 8.90 8.19 -13.24
CA ASP A 41 9.40 6.97 -13.88
C ASP A 41 10.30 6.14 -12.95
N ALA A 42 10.83 6.73 -11.89
CA ALA A 42 11.73 6.08 -10.94
C ALA A 42 11.53 6.58 -9.49
N PRO A 43 10.73 5.90 -8.66
CA PRO A 43 9.90 4.74 -8.99
C PRO A 43 8.71 5.12 -9.89
N PHE A 44 8.26 4.18 -10.72
CA PHE A 44 7.10 4.42 -11.56
C PHE A 44 5.87 4.78 -10.71
N SER A 45 5.23 5.90 -11.06
CA SER A 45 3.98 6.36 -10.45
C SER A 45 3.15 7.11 -11.47
N ARG A 46 1.85 6.82 -11.52
CA ARG A 46 0.89 7.55 -12.36
C ARG A 46 -0.40 7.79 -11.60
N THR A 47 -0.81 9.05 -11.59
CA THR A 47 -2.09 9.48 -11.00
C THR A 47 -3.00 9.99 -12.09
N LEU A 48 -4.25 9.54 -12.07
CA LEU A 48 -5.35 10.12 -12.86
C LEU A 48 -6.36 10.80 -11.93
N VAL A 49 -6.84 11.94 -12.36
CA VAL A 49 -7.94 12.68 -11.73
C VAL A 49 -9.14 12.65 -12.65
N VAL A 50 -10.32 12.44 -12.07
CA VAL A 50 -11.61 12.54 -12.78
C VAL A 50 -12.28 13.83 -12.39
N THR A 51 -12.70 14.60 -13.38
CA THR A 51 -13.47 15.82 -13.15
C THR A 51 -14.89 15.69 -13.67
N ASP A 52 -15.83 16.35 -13.01
CA ASP A 52 -17.19 16.62 -13.49
C ASP A 52 -17.36 18.12 -13.60
N SER A 53 -17.63 18.60 -14.80
CA SER A 53 -17.76 20.05 -15.07
C SER A 53 -16.54 20.87 -14.58
N GLY A 54 -15.35 20.29 -14.67
CA GLY A 54 -14.09 20.90 -14.26
C GLY A 54 -13.71 20.72 -12.78
N LEU A 55 -14.61 20.22 -11.93
CA LEU A 55 -14.33 19.96 -10.52
C LEU A 55 -13.81 18.54 -10.32
N PRO A 56 -12.67 18.33 -9.65
CA PRO A 56 -12.18 17.01 -9.30
C PRO A 56 -13.14 16.28 -8.37
N ILE A 57 -13.54 15.08 -8.75
CA ILE A 57 -14.48 14.24 -7.98
C ILE A 57 -13.90 12.88 -7.61
N ALA A 58 -12.86 12.45 -8.29
CA ALA A 58 -12.20 11.20 -8.02
C ALA A 58 -10.72 11.27 -8.42
N ALA A 59 -9.90 10.45 -7.81
CA ALA A 59 -8.54 10.21 -8.24
C ALA A 59 -8.14 8.75 -8.02
N GLY A 60 -7.17 8.31 -8.80
CA GLY A 60 -6.56 7.00 -8.67
C GLY A 60 -5.07 7.08 -8.97
N VAL A 61 -4.28 6.27 -8.28
CA VAL A 61 -2.83 6.16 -8.47
C VAL A 61 -2.40 4.71 -8.55
N VAL A 62 -1.39 4.44 -9.37
CA VAL A 62 -0.62 3.20 -9.35
C VAL A 62 0.85 3.53 -9.20
N THR A 63 1.53 2.79 -8.30
CA THR A 63 2.96 2.98 -8.02
C THR A 63 3.69 1.65 -7.99
N ALA A 64 4.90 1.63 -8.55
CA ALA A 64 5.77 0.46 -8.46
C ALA A 64 6.37 0.30 -7.07
N SER A 65 6.55 -0.94 -6.67
CA SER A 65 7.25 -1.30 -5.44
C SER A 65 8.60 -1.92 -5.77
N LEU A 66 9.67 -1.40 -5.19
CA LEU A 66 10.99 -1.97 -5.36
C LEU A 66 11.09 -3.38 -4.78
N LEU A 67 10.45 -3.62 -3.65
CA LEU A 67 10.48 -4.92 -2.98
C LEU A 67 9.55 -5.96 -3.61
N HIS A 68 8.49 -5.52 -4.26
CA HIS A 68 7.48 -6.41 -4.84
C HIS A 68 7.13 -5.99 -6.27
N PRO A 69 8.03 -6.19 -7.24
CA PRO A 69 7.87 -5.69 -8.61
C PRO A 69 6.78 -6.42 -9.40
N GLN A 70 6.25 -7.53 -8.88
CA GLN A 70 5.21 -8.32 -9.56
C GLN A 70 3.82 -7.69 -9.47
N ARG A 71 3.65 -6.64 -8.66
CA ARG A 71 2.37 -5.94 -8.47
C ARG A 71 2.60 -4.47 -8.21
N LEU A 72 1.77 -3.63 -8.81
CA LEU A 72 1.71 -2.21 -8.47
C LEU A 72 0.84 -2.00 -7.22
N TRP A 73 1.21 -1.08 -6.37
CA TRP A 73 0.27 -0.53 -5.40
C TRP A 73 -0.76 0.31 -6.14
N ALA A 74 -2.04 0.14 -5.80
CA ALA A 74 -3.11 0.99 -6.31
C ALA A 74 -3.92 1.57 -5.15
N TYR A 75 -4.30 2.84 -5.29
CA TYR A 75 -5.27 3.48 -4.45
C TYR A 75 -6.21 4.31 -5.32
N LEU A 76 -7.51 4.23 -5.02
CA LEU A 76 -8.55 4.97 -5.74
C LEU A 76 -9.55 5.51 -4.72
N GLU A 77 -9.95 6.76 -4.92
CA GLU A 77 -10.99 7.39 -4.14
C GLU A 77 -11.98 8.12 -5.04
N VAL A 78 -13.26 7.93 -4.78
CA VAL A 78 -14.37 8.56 -5.52
C VAL A 78 -15.26 9.25 -4.52
N ALA A 79 -15.59 10.52 -4.78
CA ALA A 79 -16.52 11.31 -3.99
C ALA A 79 -17.84 10.58 -3.78
N GLU A 80 -18.41 10.68 -2.60
CA GLU A 80 -19.57 9.88 -2.18
C GLU A 80 -20.75 10.01 -3.15
N GLY A 81 -21.08 11.23 -3.58
CA GLY A 81 -22.17 11.48 -4.51
C GLY A 81 -21.95 10.97 -5.94
N HIS A 82 -20.73 10.53 -6.28
CA HIS A 82 -20.34 10.02 -7.60
C HIS A 82 -20.01 8.52 -7.60
N ARG A 83 -20.18 7.86 -6.45
CA ARG A 83 -19.98 6.41 -6.35
C ARG A 83 -21.07 5.64 -7.09
N ARG A 84 -20.78 4.37 -7.42
CA ARG A 84 -21.69 3.46 -8.15
C ARG A 84 -22.02 3.90 -9.58
N ALA A 85 -21.33 4.91 -10.11
CA ALA A 85 -21.43 5.37 -11.51
C ALA A 85 -20.37 4.74 -12.46
N GLY A 86 -19.63 3.73 -11.99
CA GLY A 86 -18.59 3.08 -12.79
C GLY A 86 -17.21 3.72 -12.74
N LEU A 87 -17.08 4.94 -12.17
CA LEU A 87 -15.83 5.72 -12.18
C LEU A 87 -14.63 4.97 -11.61
N GLY A 88 -14.79 4.29 -10.46
CA GLY A 88 -13.69 3.52 -9.88
C GLY A 88 -13.21 2.37 -10.77
N THR A 89 -14.13 1.77 -11.54
CA THR A 89 -13.79 0.75 -12.52
C THR A 89 -12.96 1.34 -13.66
N GLU A 90 -13.46 2.41 -14.25
CA GLU A 90 -12.81 3.04 -15.38
C GLU A 90 -11.44 3.63 -14.99
N LEU A 91 -11.32 4.24 -13.79
CA LEU A 91 -10.04 4.67 -13.24
C LEU A 91 -9.02 3.52 -13.14
N LEU A 92 -9.44 2.41 -12.53
CA LEU A 92 -8.56 1.25 -12.37
C LEU A 92 -8.11 0.68 -13.71
N ASP A 93 -9.03 0.54 -14.66
CA ASP A 93 -8.74 -0.03 -15.97
C ASP A 93 -7.77 0.88 -16.75
N ARG A 94 -8.01 2.20 -16.79
CA ARG A 94 -7.11 3.18 -17.43
C ARG A 94 -5.72 3.21 -16.80
N LEU A 95 -5.62 3.15 -15.47
CA LEU A 95 -4.33 3.12 -14.77
C LEU A 95 -3.54 1.85 -15.09
N ARG A 96 -4.22 0.70 -15.23
CA ARG A 96 -3.59 -0.55 -15.64
C ARG A 96 -3.11 -0.51 -17.10
N GLU A 97 -3.89 0.10 -17.99
CA GLU A 97 -3.49 0.31 -19.38
C GLU A 97 -2.24 1.19 -19.45
N ILE A 98 -2.23 2.34 -18.76
CA ILE A 98 -1.08 3.24 -18.69
C ILE A 98 0.15 2.51 -18.13
N ALA A 99 -0.01 1.70 -17.08
CA ALA A 99 1.08 0.92 -16.52
C ALA A 99 1.64 -0.08 -17.56
N ALA A 100 0.78 -0.81 -18.26
CA ALA A 100 1.19 -1.76 -19.28
C ALA A 100 1.92 -1.08 -20.46
N GLU A 101 1.42 0.07 -20.92
CA GLU A 101 2.08 0.89 -21.98
C GLU A 101 3.48 1.37 -21.56
N ASN A 102 3.72 1.53 -20.26
CA ASN A 102 5.02 1.90 -19.69
C ASN A 102 5.84 0.68 -19.23
N GLY A 103 5.54 -0.52 -19.73
CA GLY A 103 6.31 -1.74 -19.46
C GLY A 103 6.16 -2.27 -18.02
N GLN A 104 5.17 -1.80 -17.27
CA GLN A 104 4.89 -2.30 -15.93
C GLN A 104 3.95 -3.50 -15.97
N VAL A 105 3.99 -4.34 -14.93
CA VAL A 105 3.01 -5.42 -14.77
C VAL A 105 1.63 -4.83 -14.47
N PRO A 106 0.55 -5.32 -15.14
CA PRO A 106 -0.79 -4.78 -14.92
C PRO A 106 -1.47 -5.29 -13.65
N ASN A 107 -0.77 -6.14 -12.88
CA ASN A 107 -1.27 -6.67 -11.62
C ASN A 107 -1.21 -5.60 -10.53
N VAL A 108 -2.29 -5.43 -9.81
CA VAL A 108 -2.38 -4.45 -8.74
C VAL A 108 -2.64 -5.12 -7.39
N ARG A 109 -2.19 -4.48 -6.32
CA ARG A 109 -2.54 -4.77 -4.94
C ARG A 109 -3.07 -3.52 -4.26
N VAL A 110 -4.00 -3.70 -3.33
CA VAL A 110 -4.63 -2.63 -2.59
C VAL A 110 -4.61 -2.97 -1.10
N LYS A 111 -4.56 -1.95 -0.25
CA LYS A 111 -4.72 -2.11 1.20
C LYS A 111 -6.05 -1.50 1.61
N LEU A 112 -6.92 -2.31 2.18
CA LEU A 112 -8.30 -1.94 2.45
C LEU A 112 -8.66 -2.22 3.91
N ALA A 113 -9.53 -1.41 4.48
CA ALA A 113 -10.16 -1.72 5.75
C ALA A 113 -11.20 -2.84 5.55
N PRO A 114 -11.31 -3.79 6.49
CA PRO A 114 -12.35 -4.81 6.46
C PRO A 114 -13.75 -4.17 6.46
N PHE A 115 -14.69 -4.79 5.78
CA PHE A 115 -16.09 -4.36 5.69
C PHE A 115 -16.29 -2.97 5.10
N SER A 116 -15.31 -2.48 4.33
CA SER A 116 -15.38 -1.19 3.64
C SER A 116 -15.97 -1.33 2.24
N THR A 117 -16.47 -0.23 1.69
CA THR A 117 -16.89 -0.16 0.28
C THR A 117 -15.74 -0.45 -0.69
N GLY A 118 -14.50 -0.21 -0.28
CA GLY A 118 -13.30 -0.60 -1.02
C GLY A 118 -13.13 -2.11 -1.10
N GLU A 119 -13.40 -2.85 -0.01
CA GLU A 119 -13.37 -4.32 0.00
C GLU A 119 -14.45 -4.89 -0.93
N GLU A 120 -15.67 -4.35 -0.89
CA GLU A 120 -16.75 -4.75 -1.80
C GLU A 120 -16.36 -4.52 -3.28
N PHE A 121 -15.73 -3.37 -3.57
CA PHE A 121 -15.25 -3.06 -4.90
C PHE A 121 -14.15 -4.03 -5.35
N ALA A 122 -13.17 -4.31 -4.51
CA ALA A 122 -12.09 -5.25 -4.80
C ALA A 122 -12.64 -6.67 -5.09
N GLN A 123 -13.59 -7.14 -4.27
CA GLN A 123 -14.27 -8.43 -4.48
C GLN A 123 -15.04 -8.45 -5.81
N ALA A 124 -15.77 -7.38 -6.14
CA ALA A 124 -16.49 -7.25 -7.40
C ALA A 124 -15.55 -7.23 -8.62
N LYS A 125 -14.28 -6.83 -8.43
CA LYS A 125 -13.22 -6.90 -9.45
C LYS A 125 -12.46 -8.23 -9.47
N GLY A 126 -12.88 -9.22 -8.70
CA GLY A 126 -12.25 -10.54 -8.63
C GLY A 126 -10.91 -10.54 -7.93
N MET A 127 -10.58 -9.49 -7.15
CA MET A 127 -9.34 -9.46 -6.37
C MET A 127 -9.41 -10.47 -5.24
N LYS A 128 -8.28 -11.12 -4.97
CA LYS A 128 -8.15 -12.11 -3.89
C LYS A 128 -7.42 -11.48 -2.69
N MET A 129 -7.89 -11.78 -1.50
CA MET A 129 -7.16 -11.42 -0.28
C MET A 129 -5.90 -12.27 -0.18
N ILE A 130 -4.74 -11.62 -0.17
CA ILE A 130 -3.43 -12.27 -0.08
C ILE A 130 -2.82 -12.16 1.33
N GLN A 131 -3.24 -11.14 2.11
CA GLN A 131 -2.78 -10.93 3.48
C GLN A 131 -3.86 -10.25 4.32
N ARG A 132 -3.91 -10.59 5.60
CA ARG A 132 -4.69 -9.88 6.61
C ARG A 132 -3.77 -9.45 7.75
N SER A 133 -3.62 -8.15 7.97
CA SER A 133 -2.90 -7.58 9.09
C SER A 133 -3.86 -7.20 10.22
N ARG A 134 -3.44 -7.40 11.46
CA ARG A 134 -4.17 -6.95 12.65
C ARG A 134 -3.22 -6.10 13.49
N LEU A 135 -3.63 -4.89 13.82
CA LEU A 135 -2.95 -4.08 14.82
C LEU A 135 -3.47 -4.50 16.19
N ILE A 136 -2.55 -4.84 17.08
CA ILE A 136 -2.86 -5.20 18.46
C ILE A 136 -2.21 -4.14 19.33
N HIS A 137 -3.00 -3.53 20.22
CA HIS A 137 -2.51 -2.69 21.29
C HIS A 137 -2.42 -3.51 22.55
N ILE A 138 -1.27 -3.50 23.20
CA ILE A 138 -1.03 -4.16 24.48
C ILE A 138 -0.45 -3.12 25.43
N ASP A 139 -1.11 -2.91 26.58
CA ASP A 139 -0.58 -2.04 27.61
C ASP A 139 0.74 -2.61 28.17
N ALA A 140 1.75 -1.75 28.36
CA ALA A 140 3.08 -2.18 28.79
C ALA A 140 3.04 -3.02 30.09
N GLY A 141 2.13 -2.69 31.02
CA GLY A 141 1.94 -3.46 32.25
C GLY A 141 1.27 -4.82 32.07
N ALA A 142 0.66 -5.09 30.90
CA ALA A 142 0.01 -6.36 30.59
C ALA A 142 0.92 -7.33 29.82
N ILE A 143 2.14 -6.92 29.47
CA ILE A 143 3.10 -7.79 28.77
C ILE A 143 3.64 -8.82 29.80
N PRO A 144 3.35 -10.12 29.62
CA PRO A 144 3.88 -11.13 30.53
C PRO A 144 5.41 -11.17 30.42
N PRO A 145 6.12 -11.60 31.49
CA PRO A 145 7.55 -11.84 31.42
C PRO A 145 7.87 -12.80 30.26
N VAL A 146 8.91 -12.51 29.50
CA VAL A 146 9.34 -13.38 28.42
C VAL A 146 9.75 -14.74 28.99
N SER A 147 8.99 -15.78 28.67
CA SER A 147 9.31 -17.16 29.01
C SER A 147 10.01 -17.78 27.80
N LEU A 148 11.33 -17.96 27.92
CA LEU A 148 12.10 -18.65 26.89
C LEU A 148 11.81 -20.15 26.97
N ARG A 149 11.68 -20.82 25.83
CA ARG A 149 11.63 -22.28 25.78
C ARG A 149 12.93 -22.84 26.32
N ALA A 150 12.83 -23.87 27.13
CA ALA A 150 13.97 -24.56 27.67
C ALA A 150 14.01 -26.02 27.15
N ASP A 151 15.21 -26.58 27.06
CA ASP A 151 15.41 -28.00 26.79
C ASP A 151 15.08 -28.85 28.04
N GLU A 152 15.27 -30.16 27.96
CA GLU A 152 15.02 -31.11 29.04
C GLU A 152 15.89 -30.87 30.30
N ASN A 153 16.99 -30.10 30.14
CA ASN A 153 17.92 -29.74 31.21
C ASN A 153 17.66 -28.35 31.78
N GLY A 154 16.58 -27.69 31.32
CA GLY A 154 16.22 -26.33 31.74
C GLY A 154 17.06 -25.23 31.10
N LYS A 155 17.90 -25.54 30.10
CA LYS A 155 18.68 -24.52 29.37
C LYS A 155 17.79 -23.84 28.32
N PRO A 156 17.80 -22.51 28.26
CA PRO A 156 17.06 -21.80 27.23
C PRO A 156 17.47 -22.25 25.83
N THR A 157 16.48 -22.64 25.01
CA THR A 157 16.70 -23.01 23.59
C THR A 157 16.55 -21.83 22.65
N GLN A 158 16.15 -20.68 23.20
CA GLN A 158 16.01 -19.41 22.48
C GLN A 158 16.76 -18.33 23.24
N ALA A 159 17.40 -17.43 22.53
CA ALA A 159 18.07 -16.25 23.09
C ALA A 159 17.38 -14.98 22.59
N ILE A 160 17.34 -13.96 23.44
CA ILE A 160 17.03 -12.58 23.03
C ILE A 160 18.37 -11.88 22.92
N GLU A 161 18.63 -11.29 21.79
CA GLU A 161 19.87 -10.56 21.50
C GLU A 161 19.52 -9.12 21.17
N ASP A 162 20.27 -8.18 21.73
CA ASP A 162 20.24 -6.78 21.33
C ASP A 162 21.22 -6.58 20.17
N LEU A 163 20.71 -6.23 19.01
CA LEU A 163 21.52 -5.93 17.84
C LEU A 163 21.56 -4.41 17.61
N ALA A 164 22.75 -3.91 17.29
CA ALA A 164 22.91 -2.49 17.00
C ALA A 164 22.08 -2.07 15.78
N THR A 165 21.30 -1.01 15.92
CA THR A 165 20.51 -0.42 14.82
C THR A 165 21.44 -0.09 13.65
N GLY A 166 21.06 -0.50 12.44
CA GLY A 166 21.85 -0.31 11.22
C GLY A 166 23.05 -1.25 11.07
N SER A 167 23.25 -2.21 12.00
CA SER A 167 24.28 -3.23 11.82
C SER A 167 23.95 -4.15 10.63
N VAL A 168 25.01 -4.67 9.98
CA VAL A 168 24.85 -5.65 8.89
C VAL A 168 24.12 -6.90 9.40
N GLU A 169 24.40 -7.32 10.62
CA GLU A 169 23.78 -8.49 11.22
C GLU A 169 22.26 -8.30 11.40
N LEU A 170 21.84 -7.19 12.02
CA LEU A 170 20.42 -6.87 12.16
C LEU A 170 19.72 -6.79 10.80
N THR A 171 20.35 -6.08 9.84
CA THR A 171 19.80 -5.92 8.49
C THR A 171 19.64 -7.27 7.80
N SER A 172 20.62 -8.19 7.91
CA SER A 172 20.57 -9.52 7.31
C SER A 172 19.47 -10.37 7.93
N LYS A 173 19.41 -10.43 9.29
CA LYS A 173 18.37 -11.19 10.01
C LYS A 173 16.96 -10.67 9.68
N LEU A 174 16.80 -9.34 9.59
CA LEU A 174 15.53 -8.74 9.23
C LEU A 174 15.13 -9.07 7.79
N TRP A 175 16.08 -9.07 6.87
CA TRP A 175 15.84 -9.42 5.47
C TRP A 175 15.46 -10.90 5.31
N GLU A 176 16.15 -11.80 5.98
CA GLU A 176 15.82 -13.23 6.01
C GLU A 176 14.39 -13.43 6.54
N PHE A 177 14.06 -12.82 7.69
CA PHE A 177 12.72 -12.90 8.27
C PHE A 177 11.65 -12.35 7.32
N TYR A 178 11.91 -11.20 6.70
CA TYR A 178 10.98 -10.58 5.75
C TYR A 178 10.73 -11.52 4.56
N ARG A 179 11.78 -12.02 3.94
CA ARG A 179 11.69 -12.92 2.80
C ARG A 179 10.95 -14.21 3.14
N ASP A 180 11.27 -14.83 4.27
CA ASP A 180 10.68 -16.08 4.71
C ASP A 180 9.20 -15.93 5.13
N SER A 181 8.80 -14.74 5.54
CA SER A 181 7.41 -14.44 5.92
C SER A 181 6.52 -13.93 4.77
N HIS A 182 7.07 -13.77 3.55
CA HIS A 182 6.37 -13.22 2.38
C HIS A 182 6.30 -14.21 1.20
N ASP A 183 6.08 -15.50 1.48
CA ASP A 183 5.87 -16.54 0.46
C ASP A 183 4.64 -16.26 -0.44
N TRP A 184 3.65 -15.53 0.08
CA TRP A 184 2.45 -15.10 -0.65
C TRP A 184 2.68 -13.96 -1.65
N ASP A 185 3.80 -13.23 -1.53
CA ASP A 185 4.24 -12.15 -2.44
C ASP A 185 5.76 -12.02 -2.37
N VAL A 186 6.45 -12.95 -3.01
CA VAL A 186 7.92 -13.08 -2.93
C VAL A 186 8.61 -11.77 -3.28
N PRO A 187 9.42 -11.20 -2.36
CA PRO A 187 10.14 -9.97 -2.63
C PRO A 187 11.26 -10.16 -3.64
N ALA A 188 11.60 -9.09 -4.35
CA ALA A 188 12.77 -9.06 -5.22
C ALA A 188 14.07 -9.13 -4.39
N GLU A 189 15.10 -9.73 -4.94
CA GLU A 189 16.43 -9.67 -4.36
C GLU A 189 16.95 -8.23 -4.38
N VAL A 190 17.28 -7.71 -3.21
CA VAL A 190 17.81 -6.35 -3.03
C VAL A 190 19.04 -6.36 -2.14
N GLY A 191 19.93 -5.38 -2.33
CA GLY A 191 21.11 -5.24 -1.48
C GLY A 191 20.76 -4.80 -0.05
N LEU A 192 21.60 -5.19 0.93
CA LEU A 192 21.40 -4.86 2.35
C LEU A 192 21.27 -3.36 2.61
N GLY A 193 21.93 -2.50 1.83
CA GLY A 193 21.75 -1.05 1.93
C GLY A 193 20.33 -0.58 1.62
N THR A 194 19.65 -1.27 0.71
CA THR A 194 18.23 -1.01 0.42
C THR A 194 17.36 -1.49 1.57
N VAL A 195 17.60 -2.71 2.09
CA VAL A 195 16.90 -3.25 3.25
C VAL A 195 17.01 -2.31 4.45
N ASN A 196 18.23 -1.87 4.77
CA ASN A 196 18.46 -0.94 5.87
C ASN A 196 17.65 0.37 5.72
N ARG A 197 17.58 0.91 4.52
CA ARG A 197 16.84 2.15 4.24
C ARG A 197 15.32 1.99 4.37
N TYR A 198 14.78 0.80 4.08
CA TYR A 198 13.33 0.55 4.09
C TYR A 198 12.80 0.13 5.45
N PHE A 199 13.62 -0.47 6.30
CA PHE A 199 13.17 -1.11 7.53
C PHE A 199 13.82 -0.59 8.81
N LEU A 200 14.95 0.11 8.71
CA LEU A 200 15.72 0.64 9.83
C LEU A 200 16.02 2.13 9.69
#